data_3012fba5a0e3b0888bf7900935ac5ad7
#
_entry.id   3012fba5a0e3b0888bf7900935ac5ad7
#
_cell.length_a   1.000
_cell.length_b   1.000
_cell.length_c   1.000
_cell.angle_alpha   90.00
_cell.angle_beta   90.00
_cell.angle_gamma   90.00
#
_symmetry.space_group_name_H-M   'P 1'
#
loop_
_entity.id
_entity.type
_entity.pdbx_description
1 polymer ?
#
loop_
_entity_poly.entity_id
_entity_poly.type
_entity_poly.pdbx_seq_one_letter_code
_entity_poly.pdbx_strand_id
1 'polypeptide(L)'
;MGVKMKRHAPPISILYARQLRNNPTDAEIAMWRMLRQHFATARFRRQVPLRHYIVDFASHRLQLVIEIDGGQHNPDIDGARTRLIEAEGYRVIRFWNAEVLQNPQGCMAHLAGLLQTLSP
;
A
#
# COMPACT_ATOMS: atom_id res chain seq x y z
N MET A 1 22.00 -16.02 9.37
CA MET A 1 21.59 -15.80 9.40
C MET A 1 21.04 -15.71 9.54
N GLY A 2 20.96 -15.82 9.37
CA GLY A 2 20.33 -15.63 9.24
C GLY A 2 19.58 -15.52 9.33
N VAL A 3 19.47 -15.55 9.40
CA VAL A 3 18.77 -15.31 9.55
C VAL A 3 18.33 -14.77 9.63
N LYS A 4 18.41 -14.53 9.35
CA LYS A 4 18.03 -13.96 9.43
C LYS A 4 17.19 -13.62 9.56
N MET A 5 17.12 -13.74 9.38
CA MET A 5 16.42 -13.52 9.46
C MET A 5 15.76 -13.06 9.46
N LYS A 6 15.54 -12.89 9.05
CA LYS A 6 14.90 -12.45 9.17
C LYS A 6 14.14 -11.99 9.72
N ARG A 7 14.06 -11.75 9.72
CA ARG A 7 13.32 -11.45 10.52
C ARG A 7 12.29 -10.48 10.71
N HIS A 8 11.96 -9.76 9.80
CA HIS A 8 11.03 -8.68 10.02
C HIS A 8 9.59 -9.11 9.91
N ALA A 9 9.24 -9.89 8.93
CA ALA A 9 7.91 -10.45 8.80
C ALA A 9 7.94 -11.93 9.14
N PRO A 10 6.98 -12.45 9.93
CA PRO A 10 6.90 -13.89 10.13
C PRO A 10 6.73 -14.62 8.80
N PRO A 11 7.20 -15.88 8.68
CA PRO A 11 7.04 -16.64 7.43
C PRO A 11 5.59 -16.73 6.95
N ILE A 12 4.64 -16.82 7.88
CA ILE A 12 3.23 -16.90 7.51
C ILE A 12 2.75 -15.59 6.85
N SER A 13 3.27 -14.43 7.28
CA SER A 13 2.95 -13.16 6.65
C SER A 13 3.48 -13.10 5.22
N ILE A 14 4.66 -13.66 4.98
CA ILE A 14 5.24 -13.70 3.65
C ILE A 14 4.41 -14.58 2.73
N LEU A 15 3.99 -15.76 3.21
CA LEU A 15 3.15 -16.67 2.44
C LEU A 15 1.79 -16.04 2.14
N TYR A 16 1.21 -15.37 3.12
CA TYR A 16 -0.08 -14.70 2.94
C TYR A 16 0.03 -13.55 1.95
N ALA A 17 1.11 -12.78 2.02
CA ALA A 17 1.34 -11.69 1.06
C ALA A 17 1.46 -12.24 -0.37
N ARG A 18 2.13 -13.38 -0.56
CA ARG A 18 2.20 -14.02 -1.88
C ARG A 18 0.82 -14.43 -2.37
N GLN A 19 0.00 -14.99 -1.49
CA GLN A 19 -1.35 -15.39 -1.84
C GLN A 19 -2.17 -14.18 -2.26
N LEU A 20 -2.06 -13.07 -1.54
CA LEU A 20 -2.76 -11.84 -1.88
C LEU A 20 -2.30 -11.27 -3.21
N ARG A 21 -1.00 -11.34 -3.51
CA ARG A 21 -0.48 -10.88 -4.79
C ARG A 21 -1.00 -11.72 -5.95
N ASN A 22 -1.30 -12.99 -5.71
CA ASN A 22 -1.82 -13.88 -6.74
C ASN A 22 -3.33 -13.74 -6.95
N ASN A 23 -4.03 -13.09 -6.01
CA ASN A 23 -5.48 -12.94 -6.07
C ASN A 23 -5.90 -11.49 -5.81
N PRO A 24 -5.46 -10.54 -6.65
CA PRO A 24 -5.80 -9.13 -6.44
C PRO A 24 -7.24 -8.82 -6.81
N THR A 25 -7.81 -7.81 -6.15
CA THR A 25 -9.12 -7.29 -6.54
C THR A 25 -8.99 -6.44 -7.80
N ASP A 26 -10.13 -6.14 -8.45
CA ASP A 26 -10.13 -5.29 -9.65
C ASP A 26 -9.57 -3.90 -9.35
N ALA A 27 -9.92 -3.33 -8.20
CA ALA A 27 -9.41 -2.01 -7.82
C ALA A 27 -7.89 -2.06 -7.59
N GLU A 28 -7.40 -3.13 -6.99
CA GLU A 28 -5.96 -3.31 -6.81
C GLU A 28 -5.21 -3.43 -8.13
N ILE A 29 -5.80 -4.16 -9.08
CA ILE A 29 -5.22 -4.27 -10.43
C ILE A 29 -5.14 -2.90 -11.09
N ALA A 30 -6.24 -2.13 -11.01
CA ALA A 30 -6.28 -0.81 -11.61
C ALA A 30 -5.25 0.13 -10.98
N MET A 31 -5.16 0.13 -9.65
CA MET A 31 -4.17 0.95 -8.95
C MET A 31 -2.75 0.54 -9.32
N TRP A 32 -2.48 -0.75 -9.35
CA TRP A 32 -1.15 -1.25 -9.69
C TRP A 32 -0.71 -0.78 -11.08
N ARG A 33 -1.63 -0.82 -12.05
CA ARG A 33 -1.34 -0.33 -13.40
C ARG A 33 -0.98 1.16 -13.40
N MET A 34 -1.76 1.95 -12.66
CA MET A 34 -1.48 3.39 -12.54
C MET A 34 -0.10 3.64 -11.96
N LEU A 35 0.23 2.92 -10.88
CA LEU A 35 1.51 3.11 -10.20
C LEU A 35 2.68 2.74 -11.11
N ARG A 36 2.54 1.67 -11.87
CA ARG A 36 3.60 1.24 -12.77
C ARG A 36 3.75 2.16 -13.97
N GLN A 37 2.65 2.64 -14.52
CA GLN A 37 2.68 3.45 -15.74
C GLN A 37 3.09 4.89 -15.48
N HIS A 38 2.62 5.47 -14.38
CA HIS A 38 2.75 6.89 -14.16
C HIS A 38 3.65 7.27 -12.98
N PHE A 39 3.97 6.33 -12.11
CA PHE A 39 4.75 6.60 -10.90
C PHE A 39 5.86 5.58 -10.72
N ALA A 40 6.46 5.14 -11.83
CA ALA A 40 7.48 4.08 -11.81
C ALA A 40 8.69 4.44 -10.97
N THR A 41 9.08 5.72 -10.93
CA THR A 41 10.24 6.16 -10.16
C THR A 41 10.04 6.05 -8.66
N ALA A 42 8.81 6.01 -8.20
CA ALA A 42 8.50 5.82 -6.78
C ALA A 42 8.75 4.39 -6.32
N ARG A 43 8.79 3.44 -7.24
CA ARG A 43 9.08 2.03 -6.97
C ARG A 43 8.13 1.40 -5.97
N PHE A 44 6.84 1.55 -6.24
CA PHE A 44 5.83 0.89 -5.41
C PHE A 44 5.89 -0.62 -5.56
N ARG A 45 5.62 -1.31 -4.46
CA ARG A 45 5.47 -2.77 -4.43
C ARG A 45 4.08 -3.11 -3.93
N ARG A 46 3.60 -4.30 -4.31
CA ARG A 46 2.28 -4.79 -3.91
C ARG A 46 2.37 -5.68 -2.71
N GLN A 47 1.33 -5.65 -1.87
CA GLN A 47 1.15 -6.56 -0.74
C GLN A 47 2.43 -6.70 0.06
N VAL A 48 2.78 -5.61 0.73
CA VAL A 48 4.06 -5.48 1.43
C VAL A 48 3.85 -5.71 2.92
N PRO A 49 4.55 -6.69 3.52
CA PRO A 49 4.51 -6.85 4.96
C PRO A 49 5.21 -5.68 5.67
N LEU A 50 4.49 -5.05 6.59
CA LEU A 50 5.02 -4.03 7.47
C LEU A 50 4.62 -4.42 8.89
N ARG A 51 5.56 -4.89 9.67
CA ARG A 51 5.33 -5.46 10.99
C ARG A 51 4.35 -6.62 10.88
N HIS A 52 3.21 -6.50 11.57
CA HIS A 52 2.17 -7.53 11.59
C HIS A 52 1.11 -7.33 10.51
N TYR A 53 1.26 -6.28 9.71
CA TYR A 53 0.27 -5.93 8.70
C TYR A 53 0.82 -6.18 7.32
N ILE A 54 -0.11 -6.37 6.38
CA ILE A 54 0.23 -6.42 4.96
C ILE A 54 -0.50 -5.23 4.34
N VAL A 55 0.26 -4.31 3.74
CA VAL A 55 -0.31 -3.13 3.10
C VAL A 55 -0.43 -3.37 1.60
N ASP A 56 -1.44 -2.76 0.98
CA ASP A 56 -1.71 -3.01 -0.44
C ASP A 56 -0.56 -2.58 -1.32
N PHE A 57 -0.05 -1.37 -1.12
CA PHE A 57 1.09 -0.85 -1.88
C PHE A 57 1.98 -0.03 -0.96
N ALA A 58 3.28 -0.13 -1.19
CA ALA A 58 4.24 0.67 -0.42
C ALA A 58 5.40 1.10 -1.31
N SER A 59 5.82 2.35 -1.12
CA SER A 59 7.06 2.87 -1.66
C SER A 59 8.00 3.11 -0.49
N HIS A 60 9.02 2.30 -0.37
CA HIS A 60 10.03 2.51 0.68
C HIS A 60 10.84 3.78 0.39
N ARG A 61 11.02 4.08 -0.89
CA ARG A 61 11.75 5.28 -1.30
C ARG A 61 11.07 6.56 -0.80
N LEU A 62 9.74 6.62 -0.92
CA LEU A 62 8.97 7.80 -0.52
C LEU A 62 8.37 7.67 0.86
N GLN A 63 8.51 6.52 1.51
CA GLN A 63 7.88 6.24 2.79
C GLN A 63 6.37 6.47 2.72
N LEU A 64 5.76 5.90 1.68
CA LEU A 64 4.35 6.09 1.40
C LEU A 64 3.66 4.74 1.25
N VAL A 65 2.51 4.61 1.91
CA VAL A 65 1.64 3.43 1.83
C VAL A 65 0.33 3.86 1.19
N ILE A 66 -0.17 3.05 0.25
CA ILE A 66 -1.48 3.24 -0.36
C ILE A 66 -2.33 2.03 -0.02
N GLU A 67 -3.52 2.28 0.50
CA GLU A 67 -4.48 1.23 0.83
C GLU A 67 -5.77 1.44 0.06
N ILE A 68 -6.36 0.33 -0.41
CA ILE A 68 -7.61 0.34 -1.15
C ILE A 68 -8.67 -0.28 -0.26
N ASP A 69 -9.67 0.51 0.11
CA ASP A 69 -10.72 0.08 1.04
C ASP A 69 -11.98 -0.35 0.30
N GLY A 70 -12.49 -1.50 0.70
CA GLY A 70 -13.70 -2.04 0.11
C GLY A 70 -15.01 -1.54 0.73
N GLY A 71 -14.92 -0.69 1.75
CA GLY A 71 -16.10 -0.13 2.39
C GLY A 71 -16.49 -0.79 3.69
N GLN A 72 -15.94 -1.95 3.99
CA GLN A 72 -16.18 -2.61 5.28
C GLN A 72 -14.95 -2.44 6.16
N HIS A 73 -14.99 -1.46 7.01
CA HIS A 73 -13.86 -1.21 7.90
C HIS A 73 -14.37 -0.80 9.27
N ASN A 74 -13.52 -1.05 10.26
CA ASN A 74 -13.78 -0.61 11.63
C ASN A 74 -12.84 0.57 11.91
N PRO A 75 -13.39 1.78 12.15
CA PRO A 75 -12.53 2.96 12.33
C PRO A 75 -11.52 2.83 13.46
N ASP A 76 -11.87 2.15 14.55
CA ASP A 76 -10.96 1.99 15.67
C ASP A 76 -9.78 1.10 15.31
N ILE A 77 -10.05 -0.02 14.64
CA ILE A 77 -9.01 -0.95 14.20
C ILE A 77 -8.14 -0.30 13.13
N ASP A 78 -8.78 0.34 12.14
CA ASP A 78 -8.06 1.00 11.05
C ASP A 78 -7.21 2.15 11.56
N GLY A 79 -7.71 2.91 12.54
CA GLY A 79 -6.96 3.99 13.16
C GLY A 79 -5.71 3.48 13.86
N ALA A 80 -5.84 2.40 14.64
CA ALA A 80 -4.72 1.79 15.33
C ALA A 80 -3.66 1.28 14.33
N ARG A 81 -4.13 0.62 13.27
CA ARG A 81 -3.26 0.12 12.21
C ARG A 81 -2.51 1.26 11.53
N THR A 82 -3.22 2.34 11.20
CA THR A 82 -2.61 3.50 10.56
C THR A 82 -1.53 4.11 11.43
N ARG A 83 -1.80 4.26 12.73
CA ARG A 83 -0.82 4.83 13.65
C ARG A 83 0.44 3.98 13.75
N LEU A 84 0.29 2.65 13.72
CA LEU A 84 1.46 1.76 13.76
C LEU A 84 2.28 1.86 12.47
N ILE A 85 1.62 1.96 11.33
CA ILE A 85 2.31 2.14 10.05
C ILE A 85 3.02 3.49 10.02
N GLU A 86 2.36 4.54 10.52
CA GLU A 86 2.97 5.87 10.58
C GLU A 86 4.15 5.90 11.54
N ALA A 87 4.09 5.12 12.62
CA ALA A 87 5.20 5.02 13.56
C ALA A 87 6.44 4.38 12.92
N GLU A 88 6.25 3.61 11.84
CA GLU A 88 7.36 3.07 11.08
C GLU A 88 7.94 4.08 10.09
N GLY A 89 7.41 5.29 10.07
CA GLY A 89 7.90 6.35 9.21
C GLY A 89 7.15 6.53 7.90
N TYR A 90 6.02 5.84 7.73
CA TYR A 90 5.27 5.90 6.49
C TYR A 90 4.06 6.82 6.61
N ARG A 91 3.75 7.52 5.53
CA ARG A 91 2.48 8.20 5.37
C ARG A 91 1.50 7.24 4.72
N VAL A 92 0.23 7.25 5.16
CA VAL A 92 -0.80 6.34 4.64
C VAL A 92 -1.84 7.16 3.88
N ILE A 93 -2.13 6.72 2.65
CA ILE A 93 -3.22 7.27 1.84
C ILE A 93 -4.20 6.14 1.59
N ARG A 94 -5.49 6.45 1.65
CA ARG A 94 -6.55 5.49 1.37
C ARG A 94 -7.42 5.96 0.24
N PHE A 95 -7.78 5.01 -0.63
CA PHE A 95 -8.78 5.22 -1.68
C PHE A 95 -9.86 4.16 -1.52
N TRP A 96 -11.09 4.53 -1.83
CA TRP A 96 -12.18 3.56 -1.88
C TRP A 96 -12.08 2.77 -3.18
N ASN A 97 -12.50 1.50 -3.14
CA ASN A 97 -12.59 0.68 -4.37
C ASN A 97 -13.35 1.43 -5.45
N ALA A 98 -14.49 2.02 -5.09
CA ALA A 98 -15.35 2.73 -6.05
C ALA A 98 -14.61 3.91 -6.68
N GLU A 99 -13.81 4.64 -5.90
CA GLU A 99 -13.04 5.74 -6.45
C GLU A 99 -12.04 5.27 -7.50
N VAL A 100 -11.32 4.20 -7.18
CA VAL A 100 -10.29 3.68 -8.09
C VAL A 100 -10.92 3.19 -9.39
N LEU A 101 -12.07 2.51 -9.29
CA LEU A 101 -12.72 1.93 -10.45
C LEU A 101 -13.49 2.96 -11.29
N GLN A 102 -14.13 3.93 -10.62
CA GLN A 102 -15.00 4.89 -11.29
C GLN A 102 -14.30 6.20 -11.64
N ASN A 103 -13.26 6.57 -10.88
CA ASN A 103 -12.56 7.84 -11.09
C ASN A 103 -11.05 7.64 -10.96
N PRO A 104 -10.45 6.79 -11.79
CA PRO A 104 -9.00 6.57 -11.70
C PRO A 104 -8.18 7.83 -11.95
N GLN A 105 -8.67 8.72 -12.82
CA GLN A 105 -7.96 9.97 -13.11
C GLN A 105 -7.90 10.88 -11.90
N GLY A 106 -8.97 10.94 -11.10
CA GLY A 106 -8.96 11.69 -9.85
C GLY A 106 -7.97 11.13 -8.86
N CYS A 107 -7.87 9.80 -8.77
CA CYS A 107 -6.89 9.17 -7.91
C CYS A 107 -5.46 9.50 -8.37
N MET A 108 -5.20 9.45 -9.67
CA MET A 108 -3.89 9.81 -10.21
C MET A 108 -3.53 11.26 -9.92
N ALA A 109 -4.50 12.17 -10.07
CA ALA A 109 -4.26 13.58 -9.79
C ALA A 109 -3.92 13.81 -8.32
N HIS A 110 -4.64 13.13 -7.43
CA HIS A 110 -4.37 13.20 -6.00
C HIS A 110 -2.95 12.73 -5.69
N LEU A 111 -2.57 11.56 -6.24
CA LEU A 111 -1.24 11.01 -6.04
C LEU A 111 -0.16 11.92 -6.61
N ALA A 112 -0.37 12.43 -7.81
CA ALA A 112 0.61 13.32 -8.44
C ALA A 112 0.86 14.55 -7.59
N GLY A 113 -0.20 15.15 -7.07
CA GLY A 113 -0.07 16.32 -6.19
C GLY A 113 0.71 16.00 -4.92
N LEU A 114 0.41 14.87 -4.31
CA LEU A 114 1.10 14.45 -3.10
C LEU A 114 2.56 14.13 -3.37
N LEU A 115 2.85 13.41 -4.46
CA LEU A 115 4.22 13.01 -4.77
C LEU A 115 5.12 14.21 -5.05
N GLN A 116 4.56 15.30 -5.55
CA GLN A 116 5.32 16.53 -5.72
C GLN A 116 5.83 17.08 -4.39
N THR A 117 5.04 16.93 -3.32
CA THR A 117 5.46 17.38 -2.00
C THR A 117 6.43 16.44 -1.31
N LEU A 118 6.45 15.17 -1.74
CA LEU A 118 7.31 14.15 -1.13
C LEU A 118 8.61 13.93 -1.90
N SER A 119 8.72 14.48 -3.10
CA SER A 119 9.93 14.34 -3.89
C SER A 119 11.11 14.99 -3.19
N PRO A 120 12.25 14.29 -3.14
CA PRO A 120 13.46 14.88 -2.57
C PRO A 120 13.98 16.04 -3.41
#